data_92c0afeac2cec4eb98bf048cd4104a85
#
_entry.id   92c0afeac2cec4eb98bf048cd4104a85
#
_cell.length_a   1.000
_cell.length_b   1.000
_cell.length_c   1.000
_cell.angle_alpha   90.00
_cell.angle_beta   90.00
_cell.angle_gamma   90.00
#
_symmetry.space_group_name_H-M   'P 1'
#
loop_
_entity.id
_entity.type
_entity.pdbx_description
1 polymer ?
#
loop_
_entity_poly.entity_id
_entity_poly.type
_entity_poly.pdbx_seq_one_letter_code
_entity_poly.pdbx_strand_id
1 'polypeptide(L)'
;MNHQSRKADAFDKIRKYDNDLVKYYEIEIIDYEPISAKAYKLVTNANNEYFFKETNDVALEKYQYLANQGISNILYPLENIEKRFITKTTQRSFYINNYIQQIPIREDAKVANMFNELNTLHNQTSMRKTLDPSKSRVKFDELSSQLDYKFRVLEQMVRRVESRPLDIFSMPILENYHTILNAKKELVKLQKRIISSVKARESVNYSFLHNNPSIDHLLNVRGVNYLTSIDNGKTGISSLDMAKFYVKNESYDIDFKSMILNEYYDENHLFYYDYFRYLVLVIYIKRMPVSTEDYINASTFVETSNCITRYFNFSDYKEETRYPNETNNN
;
A
#
# COMPACT_ATOMS: atom_id res chain seq x y z
N MET A 1 24.88 -8.75 12.61
CA MET A 1 24.66 -10.18 12.24
C MET A 1 25.30 -10.43 10.89
N ASN A 2 26.27 -11.35 10.83
CA ASN A 2 27.09 -11.60 9.63
C ASN A 2 26.25 -12.22 8.49
N HIS A 3 26.60 -11.86 7.25
CA HIS A 3 25.99 -12.37 6.01
C HIS A 3 25.96 -13.91 5.94
N GLN A 4 26.94 -14.58 6.54
CA GLN A 4 27.05 -16.04 6.63
C GLN A 4 26.02 -16.67 7.59
N SER A 5 25.67 -16.01 8.70
CA SER A 5 24.65 -16.53 9.63
C SER A 5 23.23 -16.43 9.04
N ARG A 6 22.96 -15.39 8.24
CA ARG A 6 21.68 -15.25 7.52
C ARG A 6 21.49 -16.29 6.43
N LYS A 7 22.59 -16.71 5.76
CA LYS A 7 22.53 -17.79 4.76
C LYS A 7 22.25 -19.15 5.41
N ALA A 8 22.87 -19.47 6.55
CA ALA A 8 22.64 -20.74 7.25
C ALA A 8 21.19 -20.89 7.75
N ASP A 9 20.62 -19.84 8.39
CA ASP A 9 19.21 -19.83 8.83
C ASP A 9 18.21 -19.92 7.67
N ALA A 10 18.54 -19.35 6.52
CA ALA A 10 17.72 -19.41 5.33
C ALA A 10 17.77 -20.81 4.69
N PHE A 11 18.90 -21.50 4.80
CA PHE A 11 19.11 -22.86 4.29
C PHE A 11 18.17 -23.86 4.97
N ASP A 12 18.12 -23.87 6.27
CA ASP A 12 17.27 -24.78 7.02
C ASP A 12 15.76 -24.49 6.78
N LYS A 13 15.42 -23.24 6.45
CA LYS A 13 14.05 -22.87 6.13
C LYS A 13 13.56 -23.37 4.78
N ILE A 14 14.39 -23.34 3.73
CA ILE A 14 13.96 -23.76 2.39
C ILE A 14 14.02 -25.28 2.22
N ARG A 15 14.99 -25.98 2.84
CA ARG A 15 15.13 -27.44 2.75
C ARG A 15 13.89 -28.22 3.17
N LYS A 16 13.08 -27.67 4.06
CA LYS A 16 11.81 -28.30 4.44
C LYS A 16 10.77 -28.32 3.32
N TYR A 17 11.03 -27.66 2.18
CA TYR A 17 10.20 -27.68 1.00
C TYR A 17 10.72 -28.58 -0.12
N ASP A 18 11.94 -29.15 0.00
CA ASP A 18 12.56 -29.95 -1.06
C ASP A 18 11.65 -31.09 -1.51
N ASN A 19 11.13 -31.89 -0.57
CA ASN A 19 10.22 -32.98 -0.88
C ASN A 19 8.90 -32.49 -1.53
N ASP A 20 8.39 -31.35 -1.10
CA ASP A 20 7.16 -30.77 -1.67
C ASP A 20 7.41 -30.24 -3.09
N LEU A 21 8.59 -29.63 -3.34
CA LEU A 21 8.95 -29.12 -4.67
C LEU A 21 9.17 -30.26 -5.66
N VAL A 22 9.82 -31.33 -5.26
CA VAL A 22 9.93 -32.54 -6.09
C VAL A 22 8.55 -33.15 -6.35
N LYS A 23 7.72 -33.31 -5.31
CA LYS A 23 6.40 -33.91 -5.41
C LYS A 23 5.43 -33.16 -6.29
N TYR A 24 5.38 -31.82 -6.16
CA TYR A 24 4.34 -31.01 -6.79
C TYR A 24 4.78 -30.31 -8.07
N TYR A 25 6.08 -30.16 -8.31
CA TYR A 25 6.63 -29.43 -9.46
C TYR A 25 7.73 -30.19 -10.21
N GLU A 26 8.16 -31.35 -9.71
CA GLU A 26 9.27 -32.13 -10.25
C GLU A 26 10.60 -31.37 -10.29
N ILE A 27 10.84 -30.51 -9.26
CA ILE A 27 11.98 -29.62 -9.15
C ILE A 27 12.91 -30.10 -8.03
N GLU A 28 14.17 -30.37 -8.38
CA GLU A 28 15.26 -30.63 -7.44
C GLU A 28 16.14 -29.38 -7.31
N ILE A 29 16.28 -28.87 -6.08
CA ILE A 29 17.05 -27.65 -5.80
C ILE A 29 18.49 -28.02 -5.50
N ILE A 30 19.43 -27.30 -6.14
CA ILE A 30 20.87 -27.39 -5.84
C ILE A 30 21.40 -26.17 -5.11
N ASP A 31 20.79 -24.98 -5.33
CA ASP A 31 21.18 -23.72 -4.68
C ASP A 31 19.98 -22.79 -4.51
N TYR A 32 20.09 -21.84 -3.60
CA TYR A 32 19.05 -20.83 -3.35
C TYR A 32 19.64 -19.54 -2.82
N GLU A 33 18.96 -18.43 -3.12
CA GLU A 33 19.29 -17.10 -2.68
C GLU A 33 18.06 -16.45 -1.99
N PRO A 34 18.18 -15.99 -0.73
CA PRO A 34 17.07 -15.32 -0.06
C PRO A 34 16.84 -13.93 -0.65
N ILE A 35 15.61 -13.67 -1.10
CA ILE A 35 15.14 -12.36 -1.58
C ILE A 35 14.49 -11.59 -0.41
N SER A 36 13.70 -12.29 0.40
CA SER A 36 13.07 -11.74 1.60
C SER A 36 12.86 -12.82 2.66
N ALA A 37 12.25 -12.49 3.79
CA ALA A 37 11.98 -13.46 4.86
C ALA A 37 11.11 -14.66 4.41
N LYS A 38 10.34 -14.51 3.31
CA LYS A 38 9.41 -15.53 2.79
C LYS A 38 9.61 -15.83 1.31
N ALA A 39 10.58 -15.20 0.64
CA ALA A 39 10.80 -15.37 -0.79
C ALA A 39 12.27 -15.72 -1.09
N TYR A 40 12.46 -16.63 -2.02
CA TYR A 40 13.75 -17.18 -2.40
C TYR A 40 13.87 -17.31 -3.92
N LYS A 41 15.08 -17.09 -4.44
CA LYS A 41 15.46 -17.55 -5.76
C LYS A 41 16.00 -18.98 -5.60
N LEU A 42 15.49 -19.90 -6.39
CA LEU A 42 15.90 -21.30 -6.40
C LEU A 42 16.65 -21.60 -7.70
N VAL A 43 17.70 -22.41 -7.62
CA VAL A 43 18.44 -22.91 -8.78
C VAL A 43 18.37 -24.44 -8.79
N THR A 44 18.07 -25.02 -9.95
CA THR A 44 17.94 -26.47 -10.12
C THR A 44 19.19 -27.07 -10.75
N ASN A 45 19.29 -28.39 -10.70
CA ASN A 45 20.34 -29.16 -11.37
C ASN A 45 20.41 -28.94 -12.89
N ALA A 46 19.27 -28.58 -13.52
CA ALA A 46 19.18 -28.18 -14.92
C ALA A 46 19.55 -26.71 -15.15
N ASN A 47 20.06 -26.01 -14.14
CA ASN A 47 20.37 -24.57 -14.15
C ASN A 47 19.17 -23.67 -14.47
N ASN A 48 17.94 -24.15 -14.21
CA ASN A 48 16.73 -23.33 -14.27
C ASN A 48 16.60 -22.54 -12.97
N GLU A 49 16.15 -21.30 -13.10
CA GLU A 49 15.93 -20.39 -11.97
C GLU A 49 14.43 -20.21 -11.71
N TYR A 50 14.04 -20.35 -10.45
CA TYR A 50 12.66 -20.14 -10.01
C TYR A 50 12.58 -19.13 -8.87
N PHE A 51 11.47 -18.39 -8.83
CA PHE A 51 11.07 -17.60 -7.67
C PHE A 51 10.14 -18.45 -6.81
N PHE A 52 10.47 -18.62 -5.55
CA PHE A 52 9.66 -19.32 -4.55
C PHE A 52 9.13 -18.31 -3.52
N LYS A 53 7.89 -18.46 -3.09
CA LYS A 53 7.33 -17.65 -2.01
C LYS A 53 6.40 -18.44 -1.10
N GLU A 54 6.64 -18.34 0.22
CA GLU A 54 5.69 -18.78 1.23
C GLU A 54 4.48 -17.85 1.24
N THR A 55 3.27 -18.41 1.31
CA THR A 55 2.02 -17.66 1.32
C THR A 55 1.00 -18.30 2.26
N ASN A 56 -0.25 -17.85 2.20
CA ASN A 56 -1.36 -18.42 2.94
C ASN A 56 -2.37 -19.10 2.00
N ASP A 57 -3.26 -19.90 2.58
CA ASP A 57 -4.26 -20.67 1.83
C ASP A 57 -5.23 -19.79 1.03
N VAL A 58 -5.52 -18.59 1.52
CA VAL A 58 -6.46 -17.65 0.89
C VAL A 58 -5.91 -17.08 -0.42
N ALA A 59 -4.59 -17.18 -0.65
CA ALA A 59 -3.98 -16.71 -1.89
C ALA A 59 -4.48 -17.48 -3.12
N LEU A 60 -4.81 -18.77 -2.99
CA LEU A 60 -5.35 -19.58 -4.09
C LEU A 60 -6.63 -18.98 -4.65
N GLU A 61 -7.60 -18.65 -3.78
CA GLU A 61 -8.88 -18.09 -4.19
C GLU A 61 -8.70 -16.75 -4.92
N LYS A 62 -7.72 -15.95 -4.53
CA LYS A 62 -7.42 -14.65 -5.15
C LYS A 62 -6.86 -14.81 -6.55
N TYR A 63 -5.85 -15.66 -6.74
CA TYR A 63 -5.31 -15.93 -8.07
C TYR A 63 -6.33 -16.56 -8.99
N GLN A 64 -7.13 -17.52 -8.51
CA GLN A 64 -8.22 -18.13 -9.29
C GLN A 64 -9.30 -17.11 -9.66
N TYR A 65 -9.70 -16.23 -8.73
CA TYR A 65 -10.64 -15.15 -9.02
C TYR A 65 -10.15 -14.26 -10.16
N LEU A 66 -8.89 -13.79 -10.09
CA LEU A 66 -8.32 -12.91 -11.12
C LEU A 66 -8.17 -13.63 -12.48
N ALA A 67 -7.74 -14.89 -12.46
CA ALA A 67 -7.64 -15.71 -13.67
C ALA A 67 -9.01 -15.91 -14.32
N ASN A 68 -10.06 -16.20 -13.54
CA ASN A 68 -11.42 -16.36 -14.01
C ASN A 68 -12.00 -15.04 -14.57
N GLN A 69 -11.55 -13.90 -14.10
CA GLN A 69 -11.90 -12.59 -14.66
C GLN A 69 -11.09 -12.22 -15.90
N GLY A 70 -10.13 -13.05 -16.31
CA GLY A 70 -9.28 -12.79 -17.48
C GLY A 70 -8.28 -11.64 -17.28
N ILE A 71 -7.87 -11.36 -16.05
CA ILE A 71 -6.92 -10.28 -15.74
C ILE A 71 -5.53 -10.67 -16.24
N SER A 72 -5.01 -9.98 -17.24
CA SER A 72 -3.78 -10.35 -17.94
C SER A 72 -2.51 -9.69 -17.41
N ASN A 73 -2.63 -8.60 -16.64
CA ASN A 73 -1.49 -7.86 -16.08
C ASN A 73 -1.01 -8.39 -14.71
N ILE A 74 -1.32 -9.64 -14.41
CA ILE A 74 -0.86 -10.35 -13.21
C ILE A 74 0.13 -11.45 -13.61
N LEU A 75 1.25 -11.54 -12.89
CA LEU A 75 2.13 -12.69 -13.02
C LEU A 75 1.59 -13.84 -12.16
N TYR A 76 0.87 -14.75 -12.81
CA TYR A 76 0.31 -15.93 -12.14
C TYR A 76 1.42 -16.92 -11.77
N PRO A 77 1.30 -17.57 -10.60
CA PRO A 77 2.16 -18.69 -10.25
C PRO A 77 2.08 -19.83 -11.27
N LEU A 78 3.14 -20.62 -11.36
CA LEU A 78 3.12 -21.86 -12.12
C LEU A 78 2.11 -22.83 -11.50
N GLU A 79 1.32 -23.47 -12.34
CA GLU A 79 0.44 -24.54 -11.87
C GLU A 79 1.28 -25.75 -11.42
N ASN A 80 0.92 -26.29 -10.27
CA ASN A 80 1.47 -27.54 -9.79
C ASN A 80 0.81 -28.75 -10.54
N ILE A 81 1.24 -29.98 -10.22
CA ILE A 81 0.66 -31.21 -10.83
C ILE A 81 -0.86 -31.35 -10.61
N GLU A 82 -1.41 -30.71 -9.55
CA GLU A 82 -2.85 -30.67 -9.26
C GLU A 82 -3.59 -29.53 -10.00
N LYS A 83 -2.92 -28.84 -10.91
CA LYS A 83 -3.46 -27.70 -11.66
C LYS A 83 -3.89 -26.53 -10.75
N ARG A 84 -3.14 -26.26 -9.69
CA ARG A 84 -3.38 -25.17 -8.75
C ARG A 84 -2.21 -24.20 -8.75
N PHE A 85 -2.49 -22.91 -8.64
CA PHE A 85 -1.49 -21.84 -8.50
C PHE A 85 -0.76 -21.86 -7.15
N ILE A 86 -1.42 -22.36 -6.11
CA ILE A 86 -0.85 -22.44 -4.76
C ILE A 86 -0.81 -23.90 -4.34
N THR A 87 0.37 -24.34 -3.93
CA THR A 87 0.55 -25.67 -3.33
C THR A 87 0.25 -25.54 -1.84
N LYS A 88 -0.71 -26.36 -1.40
CA LYS A 88 -1.09 -26.48 0.00
C LYS A 88 -0.68 -27.84 0.54
N THR A 89 0.09 -27.83 1.61
CA THR A 89 0.40 -29.02 2.41
C THR A 89 -0.34 -28.96 3.75
N THR A 90 -0.18 -29.95 4.60
CA THR A 90 -0.81 -29.97 5.93
C THR A 90 -0.33 -28.84 6.84
N GLN A 91 0.82 -28.26 6.58
CA GLN A 91 1.46 -27.27 7.45
C GLN A 91 1.76 -25.93 6.78
N ARG A 92 1.72 -25.85 5.44
CA ARG A 92 2.29 -24.72 4.68
C ARG A 92 1.58 -24.52 3.37
N SER A 93 1.64 -23.28 2.89
CA SER A 93 1.21 -22.91 1.55
C SER A 93 2.33 -22.11 0.87
N PHE A 94 2.59 -22.40 -0.38
CA PHE A 94 3.62 -21.74 -1.18
C PHE A 94 3.29 -21.77 -2.67
N TYR A 95 4.02 -21.00 -3.44
CA TYR A 95 4.00 -21.05 -4.90
C TYR A 95 5.36 -20.80 -5.50
N ILE A 96 5.51 -21.16 -6.78
CA ILE A 96 6.68 -20.85 -7.56
C ILE A 96 6.31 -20.12 -8.86
N ASN A 97 7.26 -19.36 -9.37
CA ASN A 97 7.25 -18.75 -10.69
C ASN A 97 8.61 -18.97 -11.37
N ASN A 98 8.67 -18.83 -12.68
CA ASN A 98 9.96 -18.64 -13.33
C ASN A 98 10.61 -17.39 -12.75
N TYR A 99 11.91 -17.47 -12.43
CA TYR A 99 12.64 -16.30 -11.99
C TYR A 99 12.86 -15.35 -13.16
N ILE A 100 12.45 -14.10 -12.99
CA ILE A 100 12.55 -13.08 -14.03
C ILE A 100 13.64 -12.10 -13.62
N GLN A 101 14.77 -12.17 -14.29
CA GLN A 101 15.82 -11.19 -14.13
C GLN A 101 15.35 -9.84 -14.71
N GLN A 102 15.27 -8.84 -13.82
CA GLN A 102 14.83 -7.52 -14.23
C GLN A 102 15.95 -6.73 -14.90
N ILE A 103 15.62 -6.07 -16.02
CA ILE A 103 16.47 -5.05 -16.58
C ILE A 103 16.26 -3.78 -15.74
N PRO A 104 17.35 -3.13 -15.27
CA PRO A 104 17.22 -1.89 -14.51
C PRO A 104 16.50 -0.81 -15.35
N ILE A 105 15.43 -0.26 -14.82
CA ILE A 105 14.73 0.91 -15.37
C ILE A 105 14.76 2.02 -14.32
N ARG A 106 14.60 3.26 -14.75
CA ARG A 106 14.54 4.40 -13.83
C ARG A 106 13.37 4.19 -12.86
N GLU A 107 13.58 4.50 -11.58
CA GLU A 107 12.59 4.27 -10.54
C GLU A 107 11.32 5.11 -10.75
N ASP A 108 11.44 6.36 -11.22
CA ASP A 108 10.31 7.21 -11.59
C ASP A 108 9.44 6.58 -12.69
N ALA A 109 10.06 6.02 -13.72
CA ALA A 109 9.34 5.30 -14.78
C ALA A 109 8.67 4.03 -14.22
N LYS A 110 9.33 3.33 -13.28
CA LYS A 110 8.76 2.16 -12.61
C LYS A 110 7.56 2.52 -11.74
N VAL A 111 7.62 3.68 -11.06
CA VAL A 111 6.49 4.23 -10.29
C VAL A 111 5.32 4.55 -11.21
N ALA A 112 5.54 5.25 -12.33
CA ALA A 112 4.49 5.55 -13.29
C ALA A 112 3.84 4.28 -13.88
N ASN A 113 4.67 3.31 -14.25
CA ASN A 113 4.18 2.01 -14.74
C ASN A 113 3.35 1.27 -13.68
N MET A 114 3.81 1.23 -12.42
CA MET A 114 3.07 0.60 -11.32
C MET A 114 1.71 1.26 -11.11
N PHE A 115 1.63 2.58 -11.18
CA PHE A 115 0.36 3.31 -11.11
C PHE A 115 -0.61 2.86 -12.22
N ASN A 116 -0.14 2.81 -13.46
CA ASN A 116 -0.96 2.40 -14.60
C ASN A 116 -1.47 0.95 -14.46
N GLU A 117 -0.61 0.03 -14.00
CA GLU A 117 -1.01 -1.36 -13.80
C GLU A 117 -2.02 -1.52 -12.64
N LEU A 118 -1.88 -0.74 -11.57
CA LEU A 118 -2.88 -0.70 -10.50
C LEU A 118 -4.23 -0.19 -11.00
N ASN A 119 -4.23 0.88 -11.82
CA ASN A 119 -5.46 1.41 -12.41
C ASN A 119 -6.12 0.38 -13.35
N THR A 120 -5.32 -0.29 -14.17
CA THR A 120 -5.80 -1.36 -15.05
C THR A 120 -6.47 -2.47 -14.22
N LEU A 121 -5.81 -2.95 -13.17
CA LEU A 121 -6.37 -3.94 -12.25
C LEU A 121 -7.69 -3.46 -11.62
N HIS A 122 -7.73 -2.22 -11.12
CA HIS A 122 -8.91 -1.66 -10.48
C HIS A 122 -10.09 -1.53 -11.45
N ASN A 123 -9.85 -1.05 -12.67
CA ASN A 123 -10.89 -0.85 -13.68
C ASN A 123 -11.45 -2.18 -14.18
N GLN A 124 -10.57 -3.16 -14.47
CA GLN A 124 -10.99 -4.48 -14.95
C GLN A 124 -11.75 -5.30 -13.90
N THR A 125 -11.47 -5.08 -12.61
CA THR A 125 -12.14 -5.78 -11.50
C THR A 125 -13.24 -4.98 -10.83
N SER A 126 -13.59 -3.81 -11.40
CA SER A 126 -14.59 -2.91 -10.83
C SER A 126 -15.98 -3.54 -10.80
N MET A 127 -16.58 -3.52 -9.61
CA MET A 127 -17.94 -3.99 -9.39
C MET A 127 -18.72 -3.00 -8.53
N ARG A 128 -19.97 -2.74 -8.90
CA ARG A 128 -20.86 -1.88 -8.13
C ARG A 128 -21.37 -2.62 -6.90
N LYS A 129 -21.24 -2.00 -5.74
CA LYS A 129 -21.67 -2.57 -4.46
C LYS A 129 -22.55 -1.57 -3.70
N THR A 130 -23.71 -2.03 -3.24
CA THR A 130 -24.60 -1.23 -2.39
C THR A 130 -23.89 -0.89 -1.08
N LEU A 131 -23.97 0.37 -0.69
CA LEU A 131 -23.47 0.85 0.60
C LEU A 131 -24.54 0.66 1.67
N ASP A 132 -24.08 0.24 2.84
CA ASP A 132 -24.84 0.35 4.08
C ASP A 132 -24.31 1.58 4.85
N PRO A 133 -25.07 2.69 4.86
CA PRO A 133 -24.61 3.92 5.52
C PRO A 133 -24.36 3.74 7.02
N SER A 134 -25.12 2.86 7.69
CA SER A 134 -24.98 2.60 9.11
C SER A 134 -23.66 1.89 9.42
N LYS A 135 -23.33 0.84 8.68
CA LYS A 135 -22.05 0.12 8.82
C LYS A 135 -20.85 0.99 8.44
N SER A 136 -21.01 1.82 7.40
CA SER A 136 -19.97 2.77 6.99
C SER A 136 -19.69 3.77 8.10
N ARG A 137 -20.74 4.33 8.72
CA ARG A 137 -20.62 5.26 9.82
C ARG A 137 -19.89 4.65 11.03
N VAL A 138 -20.27 3.44 11.45
CA VAL A 138 -19.61 2.77 12.58
C VAL A 138 -18.11 2.63 12.33
N LYS A 139 -17.69 2.21 11.13
CA LYS A 139 -16.26 2.10 10.78
C LYS A 139 -15.53 3.45 10.81
N PHE A 140 -16.20 4.52 10.35
CA PHE A 140 -15.61 5.87 10.43
C PHE A 140 -15.51 6.35 11.88
N ASP A 141 -16.49 6.08 12.72
CA ASP A 141 -16.48 6.47 14.13
C ASP A 141 -15.38 5.70 14.90
N GLU A 142 -15.19 4.41 14.62
CA GLU A 142 -14.08 3.61 15.18
C GLU A 142 -12.72 4.18 14.76
N LEU A 143 -12.55 4.50 13.48
CA LEU A 143 -11.30 5.08 12.98
C LEU A 143 -11.04 6.47 13.56
N SER A 144 -12.08 7.31 13.69
CA SER A 144 -12.01 8.61 14.36
C SER A 144 -11.56 8.48 15.80
N SER A 145 -12.13 7.54 16.55
CA SER A 145 -11.76 7.30 17.95
C SER A 145 -10.27 6.90 18.08
N GLN A 146 -9.77 6.07 17.15
CA GLN A 146 -8.35 5.71 17.11
C GLN A 146 -7.46 6.92 16.80
N LEU A 147 -7.87 7.77 15.85
CA LEU A 147 -7.13 8.99 15.49
C LEU A 147 -7.15 10.01 16.62
N ASP A 148 -8.31 10.22 17.28
CA ASP A 148 -8.42 11.12 18.43
C ASP A 148 -7.54 10.67 19.60
N TYR A 149 -7.47 9.36 19.85
CA TYR A 149 -6.52 8.81 20.81
C TYR A 149 -5.08 9.14 20.42
N LYS A 150 -4.72 8.91 19.14
CA LYS A 150 -3.38 9.21 18.63
C LYS A 150 -3.03 10.68 18.78
N PHE A 151 -3.94 11.60 18.41
CA PHE A 151 -3.73 13.03 18.57
C PHE A 151 -3.56 13.46 20.03
N ARG A 152 -4.32 12.87 20.97
CA ARG A 152 -4.13 13.11 22.40
C ARG A 152 -2.73 12.69 22.87
N VAL A 153 -2.25 11.54 22.41
CA VAL A 153 -0.89 11.08 22.76
C VAL A 153 0.18 12.03 22.20
N LEU A 154 0.02 12.49 20.95
CA LEU A 154 0.93 13.48 20.35
C LEU A 154 0.90 14.82 21.10
N GLU A 155 -0.27 15.29 21.50
CA GLU A 155 -0.44 16.52 22.31
C GLU A 155 0.22 16.38 23.67
N GLN A 156 0.05 15.25 24.37
CA GLN A 156 0.73 15.01 25.65
C GLN A 156 2.25 15.02 25.50
N MET A 157 2.77 14.50 24.41
CA MET A 157 4.20 14.54 24.12
C MET A 157 4.67 15.98 23.90
N VAL A 158 3.95 16.80 23.15
CA VAL A 158 4.27 18.22 22.95
C VAL A 158 4.26 18.96 24.28
N ARG A 159 3.22 18.79 25.11
CA ARG A 159 3.14 19.40 26.45
C ARG A 159 4.31 18.99 27.35
N ARG A 160 4.77 17.73 27.27
CA ARG A 160 5.97 17.27 28.00
C ARG A 160 7.22 18.04 27.55
N VAL A 161 7.36 18.28 26.24
CA VAL A 161 8.47 19.06 25.69
C VAL A 161 8.40 20.52 26.13
N GLU A 162 7.21 21.15 26.11
CA GLU A 162 6.98 22.53 26.55
C GLU A 162 7.26 22.76 28.05
N SER A 163 7.08 21.70 28.87
CA SER A 163 7.22 21.79 30.33
C SER A 163 8.66 21.72 30.86
N ARG A 164 9.65 21.60 29.98
CA ARG A 164 11.07 21.46 30.33
C ARG A 164 11.95 22.50 29.61
N PRO A 165 13.22 22.70 30.01
CA PRO A 165 14.14 23.52 29.25
C PRO A 165 14.26 23.03 27.80
N LEU A 166 14.22 23.97 26.86
CA LEU A 166 14.33 23.67 25.44
C LEU A 166 15.72 23.14 25.08
N ASP A 167 15.78 22.12 24.31
CA ASP A 167 16.99 21.52 23.76
C ASP A 167 16.91 21.41 22.23
N ILE A 168 17.91 20.84 21.58
CA ILE A 168 17.99 20.70 20.13
C ILE A 168 16.87 19.81 19.54
N PHE A 169 16.24 18.94 20.33
CA PHE A 169 15.16 18.08 19.91
C PHE A 169 13.78 18.68 20.18
N SER A 170 13.71 19.66 21.09
CA SER A 170 12.46 20.33 21.45
C SER A 170 11.93 21.20 20.30
N MET A 171 12.82 21.99 19.68
CA MET A 171 12.45 22.93 18.61
C MET A 171 11.79 22.24 17.42
N PRO A 172 12.34 21.17 16.81
CA PRO A 172 11.71 20.49 15.70
C PRO A 172 10.31 19.96 16.02
N ILE A 173 10.05 19.52 17.25
CA ILE A 173 8.73 19.04 17.67
C ILE A 173 7.74 20.21 17.71
N LEU A 174 8.12 21.32 18.37
CA LEU A 174 7.24 22.49 18.56
C LEU A 174 6.95 23.19 17.23
N GLU A 175 7.96 23.39 16.38
CA GLU A 175 7.82 24.05 15.08
C GLU A 175 6.93 23.27 14.13
N ASN A 176 6.95 21.95 14.18
CA ASN A 176 6.20 21.09 13.26
C ASN A 176 4.81 20.71 13.78
N TYR A 177 4.49 20.96 15.04
CA TYR A 177 3.21 20.56 15.63
C TYR A 177 2.00 21.23 14.99
N HIS A 178 2.12 22.48 14.56
CA HIS A 178 1.02 23.18 13.88
C HIS A 178 0.58 22.48 12.57
N THR A 179 1.53 21.90 11.83
CA THR A 179 1.24 21.12 10.62
C THR A 179 0.42 19.85 10.95
N ILE A 180 0.77 19.19 12.05
CA ILE A 180 0.01 18.04 12.56
C ILE A 180 -1.43 18.43 12.96
N LEU A 181 -1.59 19.62 13.60
CA LEU A 181 -2.92 20.14 13.95
C LEU A 181 -3.75 20.50 12.69
N ASN A 182 -3.11 21.03 11.66
CA ASN A 182 -3.78 21.31 10.38
C ASN A 182 -4.25 20.01 9.70
N ALA A 183 -3.43 18.96 9.75
CA ALA A 183 -3.85 17.63 9.28
C ALA A 183 -5.07 17.11 10.07
N LYS A 184 -5.14 17.33 11.40
CA LYS A 184 -6.32 16.98 12.21
C LYS A 184 -7.58 17.70 11.72
N LYS A 185 -7.49 19.04 11.47
CA LYS A 185 -8.61 19.83 10.97
C LYS A 185 -9.10 19.32 9.61
N GLU A 186 -8.16 19.04 8.69
CA GLU A 186 -8.48 18.51 7.36
C GLU A 186 -9.11 17.11 7.43
N LEU A 187 -8.63 16.24 8.29
CA LEU A 187 -9.21 14.90 8.52
C LEU A 187 -10.69 15.01 8.95
N VAL A 188 -11.02 15.93 9.87
CA VAL A 188 -12.40 16.16 10.32
C VAL A 188 -13.28 16.69 9.18
N LYS A 189 -12.76 17.62 8.37
CA LYS A 189 -13.44 18.16 7.19
C LYS A 189 -13.75 17.07 6.16
N LEU A 190 -12.72 16.30 5.78
CA LEU A 190 -12.86 15.21 4.80
C LEU A 190 -13.83 14.14 5.29
N GLN A 191 -13.74 13.74 6.56
CA GLN A 191 -14.65 12.75 7.13
C GLN A 191 -16.13 13.19 7.02
N LYS A 192 -16.44 14.46 7.35
CA LYS A 192 -17.80 14.99 7.21
C LYS A 192 -18.28 14.91 5.76
N ARG A 193 -17.44 15.29 4.79
CA ARG A 193 -17.75 15.24 3.36
C ARG A 193 -17.99 13.82 2.89
N ILE A 194 -17.12 12.88 3.27
CA ILE A 194 -17.24 11.45 2.92
C ILE A 194 -18.54 10.87 3.50
N ILE A 195 -18.84 11.10 4.78
CA ILE A 195 -20.08 10.60 5.42
C ILE A 195 -21.32 11.19 4.73
N SER A 196 -21.31 12.48 4.38
CA SER A 196 -22.40 13.10 3.64
C SER A 196 -22.56 12.45 2.25
N SER A 197 -21.47 12.23 1.53
CA SER A 197 -21.48 11.57 0.23
C SER A 197 -21.98 10.12 0.30
N VAL A 198 -21.60 9.37 1.35
CA VAL A 198 -22.09 7.99 1.57
C VAL A 198 -23.60 7.96 1.79
N LYS A 199 -24.16 8.93 2.49
CA LYS A 199 -25.62 9.04 2.71
C LYS A 199 -26.39 9.34 1.44
N ALA A 200 -25.79 10.13 0.53
CA ALA A 200 -26.41 10.52 -0.73
C ALA A 200 -26.27 9.48 -1.84
N ARG A 201 -25.42 8.46 -1.65
CA ARG A 201 -25.12 7.42 -2.66
C ARG A 201 -25.74 6.08 -2.28
N GLU A 202 -26.34 5.43 -3.26
CA GLU A 202 -26.86 4.07 -3.10
C GLU A 202 -25.77 3.02 -3.21
N SER A 203 -24.70 3.31 -3.93
CA SER A 203 -23.64 2.36 -4.23
C SER A 203 -22.30 3.03 -4.52
N VAL A 204 -21.23 2.26 -4.38
CA VAL A 204 -19.85 2.62 -4.77
C VAL A 204 -19.21 1.49 -5.55
N ASN A 205 -18.18 1.83 -6.33
CA ASN A 205 -17.38 0.84 -7.02
C ASN A 205 -16.34 0.26 -6.07
N TYR A 206 -16.31 -1.05 -5.99
CA TYR A 206 -15.29 -1.86 -5.36
C TYR A 206 -14.45 -2.52 -6.44
N SER A 207 -13.16 -2.64 -6.20
CA SER A 207 -12.24 -3.33 -7.09
C SER A 207 -11.42 -4.33 -6.30
N PHE A 208 -10.73 -5.21 -6.99
CA PHE A 208 -9.68 -6.00 -6.36
C PHE A 208 -8.47 -5.09 -6.11
N LEU A 209 -8.05 -5.00 -4.86
CA LEU A 209 -6.90 -4.22 -4.41
C LEU A 209 -5.67 -5.10 -4.31
N HIS A 210 -4.53 -4.60 -4.73
CA HIS A 210 -3.23 -5.21 -4.45
C HIS A 210 -2.94 -5.22 -2.94
N ASN A 211 -3.42 -4.19 -2.24
CA ASN A 211 -3.36 -3.98 -0.78
C ASN A 211 -1.95 -3.78 -0.18
N ASN A 212 -0.90 -4.01 -0.94
CA ASN A 212 0.49 -3.68 -0.60
C ASN A 212 1.27 -3.21 -1.84
N PRO A 213 0.82 -2.15 -2.54
CA PRO A 213 1.47 -1.67 -3.76
C PRO A 213 2.88 -1.19 -3.44
N SER A 214 3.87 -1.79 -4.10
CA SER A 214 5.29 -1.45 -4.03
C SER A 214 5.87 -1.60 -5.43
N ILE A 215 6.79 -0.72 -5.81
CA ILE A 215 7.47 -0.82 -7.11
C ILE A 215 8.24 -2.14 -7.29
N ASP A 216 8.62 -2.79 -6.17
CA ASP A 216 9.24 -4.13 -6.22
C ASP A 216 8.28 -5.23 -6.65
N HIS A 217 6.97 -4.95 -6.60
CA HIS A 217 5.92 -5.87 -7.04
C HIS A 217 5.53 -5.65 -8.51
N LEU A 218 6.25 -4.82 -9.24
CA LEU A 218 6.12 -4.66 -10.69
C LEU A 218 7.31 -5.30 -11.39
N LEU A 219 7.05 -6.27 -12.23
CA LEU A 219 8.05 -6.91 -13.07
C LEU A 219 7.79 -6.56 -14.53
N ASN A 220 8.87 -6.23 -15.26
CA ASN A 220 8.81 -6.05 -16.70
C ASN A 220 9.34 -7.28 -17.41
N VAL A 221 8.53 -7.88 -18.24
CA VAL A 221 8.88 -9.05 -19.04
C VAL A 221 8.77 -8.69 -20.51
N ARG A 222 9.91 -8.49 -21.17
CA ARG A 222 9.97 -8.15 -22.61
C ARG A 222 9.12 -6.95 -22.99
N GLY A 223 9.12 -5.91 -22.16
CA GLY A 223 8.36 -4.68 -22.38
C GLY A 223 6.91 -4.69 -21.86
N VAL A 224 6.43 -5.81 -21.34
CA VAL A 224 5.11 -5.92 -20.71
C VAL A 224 5.26 -5.91 -19.19
N ASN A 225 4.45 -5.09 -18.53
CA ASN A 225 4.45 -4.99 -17.08
C ASN A 225 3.46 -5.99 -16.45
N TYR A 226 3.88 -6.58 -15.33
CA TYR A 226 3.06 -7.50 -14.56
C TYR A 226 3.11 -7.16 -13.07
N LEU A 227 1.95 -7.14 -12.44
CA LEU A 227 1.83 -7.09 -10.98
C LEU A 227 2.12 -8.47 -10.37
N THR A 228 2.83 -8.47 -9.25
CA THR A 228 3.16 -9.68 -8.48
C THR A 228 2.71 -9.54 -7.03
N SER A 229 2.88 -10.58 -6.23
CA SER A 229 2.58 -10.55 -4.78
C SER A 229 1.13 -10.18 -4.44
N ILE A 230 0.18 -10.71 -5.22
CA ILE A 230 -1.26 -10.52 -5.07
C ILE A 230 -1.84 -11.23 -3.82
N ASP A 231 -1.07 -12.07 -3.19
CA ASP A 231 -1.46 -12.87 -2.02
C ASP A 231 -2.05 -12.02 -0.86
N ASN A 232 -1.69 -10.74 -0.75
CA ASN A 232 -2.29 -9.81 0.21
C ASN A 232 -3.52 -9.08 -0.32
N GLY A 233 -3.91 -9.30 -1.56
CA GLY A 233 -5.03 -8.63 -2.20
C GLY A 233 -6.36 -8.83 -1.49
N LYS A 234 -7.28 -7.92 -1.69
CA LYS A 234 -8.65 -7.96 -1.16
C LYS A 234 -9.58 -7.08 -1.97
N THR A 235 -10.88 -7.31 -1.88
CA THR A 235 -11.87 -6.40 -2.46
C THR A 235 -12.03 -5.15 -1.61
N GLY A 236 -12.05 -3.98 -2.24
CA GLY A 236 -12.21 -2.69 -1.55
C GLY A 236 -12.32 -1.51 -2.51
N ILE A 237 -12.34 -0.30 -1.95
CA ILE A 237 -12.34 0.95 -2.73
C ILE A 237 -10.91 1.23 -3.19
N SER A 238 -10.72 1.44 -4.50
CA SER A 238 -9.40 1.64 -5.14
C SER A 238 -8.56 2.75 -4.50
N SER A 239 -9.20 3.79 -3.96
CA SER A 239 -8.54 4.88 -3.22
C SER A 239 -7.60 4.38 -2.11
N LEU A 240 -7.85 3.19 -1.53
CA LEU A 240 -6.97 2.64 -0.50
C LEU A 240 -5.61 2.22 -1.06
N ASP A 241 -5.59 1.57 -2.23
CA ASP A 241 -4.33 1.22 -2.88
C ASP A 241 -3.59 2.46 -3.34
N MET A 242 -4.31 3.43 -3.92
CA MET A 242 -3.74 4.68 -4.39
C MET A 242 -3.12 5.49 -3.24
N ALA A 243 -3.78 5.55 -2.08
CA ALA A 243 -3.22 6.23 -0.91
C ALA A 243 -1.95 5.54 -0.39
N LYS A 244 -1.95 4.21 -0.32
CA LYS A 244 -0.77 3.44 0.07
C LYS A 244 0.38 3.59 -0.92
N PHE A 245 0.06 3.60 -2.21
CA PHE A 245 1.01 3.77 -3.29
C PHE A 245 1.63 5.17 -3.26
N TYR A 246 0.80 6.22 -3.16
CA TYR A 246 1.25 7.61 -3.04
C TYR A 246 2.21 7.78 -1.85
N VAL A 247 1.80 7.38 -0.65
CA VAL A 247 2.61 7.53 0.57
C VAL A 247 3.96 6.80 0.50
N LYS A 248 4.08 5.75 -0.30
CA LYS A 248 5.36 5.04 -0.49
C LYS A 248 6.28 5.71 -1.51
N ASN A 249 5.72 6.45 -2.45
CA ASN A 249 6.42 6.89 -3.64
C ASN A 249 6.40 8.41 -3.84
N GLU A 250 5.87 9.19 -2.90
CA GLU A 250 5.73 10.67 -3.00
C GLU A 250 7.05 11.43 -3.14
N SER A 251 8.18 10.79 -2.81
CA SER A 251 9.52 11.38 -2.93
C SER A 251 10.11 11.27 -4.34
N TYR A 252 9.50 10.48 -5.22
CA TYR A 252 9.95 10.37 -6.60
C TYR A 252 9.50 11.60 -7.41
N ASP A 253 10.34 11.99 -8.36
CA ASP A 253 10.07 13.14 -9.26
C ASP A 253 9.08 12.75 -10.37
N ILE A 254 7.83 12.58 -9.99
CA ILE A 254 6.71 12.29 -10.89
C ILE A 254 5.52 13.19 -10.59
N ASP A 255 4.75 13.52 -11.60
CA ASP A 255 3.53 14.33 -11.46
C ASP A 255 2.36 13.48 -10.96
N PHE A 256 2.43 13.05 -9.68
CA PHE A 256 1.32 12.35 -9.02
C PHE A 256 0.01 13.12 -9.08
N LYS A 257 0.10 14.47 -9.10
CA LYS A 257 -1.07 15.32 -9.14
C LYS A 257 -1.87 15.08 -10.41
N SER A 258 -1.25 15.22 -11.57
CA SER A 258 -1.91 14.97 -12.86
C SER A 258 -2.39 13.52 -12.95
N MET A 259 -1.59 12.55 -12.52
CA MET A 259 -1.95 11.13 -12.57
C MET A 259 -3.21 10.83 -11.75
N ILE A 260 -3.25 11.25 -10.47
CA ILE A 260 -4.38 10.99 -9.58
C ILE A 260 -5.59 11.83 -9.97
N LEU A 261 -5.37 13.07 -10.43
CA LEU A 261 -6.48 13.93 -10.86
C LEU A 261 -7.16 13.43 -12.12
N ASN A 262 -6.40 12.91 -13.09
CA ASN A 262 -6.98 12.34 -14.30
C ASN A 262 -7.86 11.12 -13.98
N GLU A 263 -7.48 10.31 -12.98
CA GLU A 263 -8.23 9.13 -12.57
C GLU A 263 -9.51 9.48 -11.78
N TYR A 264 -9.48 10.53 -10.93
CA TYR A 264 -10.58 10.86 -10.02
C TYR A 264 -11.29 12.20 -10.35
N TYR A 265 -11.14 12.71 -11.60
CA TYR A 265 -11.59 14.06 -11.93
C TYR A 265 -13.09 14.21 -12.21
N ASP A 266 -13.82 13.18 -12.52
CA ASP A 266 -15.25 13.25 -12.76
C ASP A 266 -16.03 13.64 -11.48
N GLU A 267 -17.09 14.46 -11.60
CA GLU A 267 -17.95 14.85 -10.47
C GLU A 267 -18.49 13.65 -9.70
N ASN A 268 -18.71 12.54 -10.38
CA ASN A 268 -19.09 11.27 -9.76
C ASN A 268 -17.95 10.66 -8.92
N HIS A 269 -16.71 11.07 -9.12
CA HIS A 269 -15.52 10.54 -8.46
C HIS A 269 -15.04 11.38 -7.27
N LEU A 270 -15.70 12.52 -6.95
CA LEU A 270 -15.34 13.35 -5.78
C LEU A 270 -15.21 12.56 -4.48
N PHE A 271 -16.12 11.63 -4.27
CA PHE A 271 -16.07 10.74 -3.10
C PHE A 271 -14.76 9.96 -3.02
N TYR A 272 -14.29 9.38 -4.14
CA TYR A 272 -13.06 8.58 -4.17
C TYR A 272 -11.83 9.45 -3.93
N TYR A 273 -11.83 10.68 -4.45
CA TYR A 273 -10.76 11.65 -4.22
C TYR A 273 -10.71 12.12 -2.77
N ASP A 274 -11.84 12.49 -2.16
CA ASP A 274 -11.88 12.83 -0.75
C ASP A 274 -11.49 11.66 0.14
N TYR A 275 -11.88 10.43 -0.23
CA TYR A 275 -11.50 9.23 0.49
C TYR A 275 -10.01 8.92 0.34
N PHE A 276 -9.43 9.10 -0.83
CA PHE A 276 -7.98 9.04 -1.05
C PHE A 276 -7.24 10.03 -0.14
N ARG A 277 -7.63 11.30 -0.17
CA ARG A 277 -7.05 12.36 0.66
C ARG A 277 -7.10 12.01 2.15
N TYR A 278 -8.27 11.57 2.61
CA TYR A 278 -8.47 11.13 3.98
C TYR A 278 -7.51 9.99 4.37
N LEU A 279 -7.40 8.98 3.53
CA LEU A 279 -6.54 7.81 3.77
C LEU A 279 -5.05 8.18 3.80
N VAL A 280 -4.59 9.09 2.95
CA VAL A 280 -3.20 9.58 2.97
C VAL A 280 -2.86 10.18 4.33
N LEU A 281 -3.68 11.11 4.81
CA LEU A 281 -3.48 11.72 6.14
C LEU A 281 -3.58 10.69 7.28
N VAL A 282 -4.54 9.77 7.20
CA VAL A 282 -4.66 8.67 8.17
C VAL A 282 -3.37 7.83 8.23
N ILE A 283 -2.78 7.51 7.08
CA ILE A 283 -1.54 6.71 7.02
C ILE A 283 -0.39 7.49 7.67
N TYR A 284 -0.21 8.77 7.35
CA TYR A 284 0.84 9.59 7.96
C TYR A 284 0.70 9.66 9.47
N ILE A 285 -0.47 10.02 9.98
CA ILE A 285 -0.69 10.15 11.43
C ILE A 285 -0.53 8.80 12.16
N LYS A 286 -1.05 7.71 11.60
CA LYS A 286 -0.91 6.38 12.21
C LYS A 286 0.53 5.89 12.25
N ARG A 287 1.34 6.22 11.24
CA ARG A 287 2.75 5.81 11.17
C ARG A 287 3.67 6.55 12.13
N MET A 288 3.27 7.73 12.63
CA MET A 288 4.09 8.46 13.60
C MET A 288 4.38 7.59 14.83
N PRO A 289 5.62 7.18 15.10
CA PRO A 289 5.95 6.52 16.36
C PRO A 289 5.79 7.52 17.51
N VAL A 290 5.53 7.01 18.70
CA VAL A 290 5.62 7.77 19.95
C VAL A 290 6.64 7.05 20.79
N SER A 291 7.80 7.67 20.95
CA SER A 291 8.93 7.12 21.69
C SER A 291 9.12 7.85 23.01
N THR A 292 9.85 7.23 23.93
CA THR A 292 10.44 7.90 25.08
C THR A 292 11.67 8.73 24.70
N GLU A 293 12.28 8.44 23.56
CA GLU A 293 13.48 9.08 23.04
C GLU A 293 13.12 10.32 22.22
N ASP A 294 13.56 11.50 22.65
CA ASP A 294 13.18 12.77 22.02
C ASP A 294 13.76 12.95 20.61
N TYR A 295 14.94 12.40 20.33
CA TYR A 295 15.51 12.47 18.98
C TYR A 295 14.67 11.70 17.95
N ILE A 296 14.05 10.56 18.34
CA ILE A 296 13.12 9.79 17.49
C ILE A 296 11.87 10.62 17.23
N ASN A 297 11.32 11.25 18.28
CA ASN A 297 10.14 12.09 18.14
C ASN A 297 10.42 13.30 17.26
N ALA A 298 11.55 14.00 17.46
CA ALA A 298 11.96 15.15 16.65
C ALA A 298 12.08 14.77 15.17
N SER A 299 12.83 13.71 14.84
CA SER A 299 12.96 13.22 13.47
C SER A 299 11.59 12.88 12.85
N THR A 300 10.74 12.17 13.59
CA THR A 300 9.41 11.79 13.14
C THR A 300 8.50 12.98 12.86
N PHE A 301 8.54 14.01 13.72
CA PHE A 301 7.74 15.23 13.52
C PHE A 301 8.16 15.97 12.26
N VAL A 302 9.47 16.15 12.04
CA VAL A 302 10.00 16.79 10.83
C VAL A 302 9.59 16.00 9.58
N GLU A 303 9.83 14.69 9.57
CA GLU A 303 9.53 13.83 8.43
C GLU A 303 8.04 13.86 8.11
N THR A 304 7.17 13.62 9.10
CA THR A 304 5.72 13.61 8.91
C THR A 304 5.19 14.99 8.51
N SER A 305 5.72 16.06 9.07
CA SER A 305 5.35 17.44 8.70
C SER A 305 5.69 17.72 7.24
N ASN A 306 6.87 17.31 6.77
CA ASN A 306 7.27 17.44 5.38
C ASN A 306 6.33 16.67 4.43
N CYS A 307 5.95 15.42 4.79
CA CYS A 307 4.99 14.64 4.04
C CYS A 307 3.61 15.33 3.97
N ILE A 308 3.12 15.83 5.10
CA ILE A 308 1.84 16.54 5.18
C ILE A 308 1.88 17.85 4.38
N THR A 309 3.00 18.58 4.40
CA THR A 309 3.17 19.80 3.61
C THR A 309 3.13 19.49 2.11
N ARG A 310 3.82 18.43 1.64
CA ARG A 310 3.71 17.96 0.25
C ARG A 310 2.28 17.58 -0.11
N TYR A 311 1.58 16.88 0.78
CA TYR A 311 0.17 16.56 0.62
C TYR A 311 -0.70 17.82 0.46
N PHE A 312 -0.51 18.86 1.28
CA PHE A 312 -1.28 20.11 1.13
C PHE A 312 -1.00 20.79 -0.20
N ASN A 313 0.26 20.92 -0.61
CA ASN A 313 0.64 21.48 -1.91
C ASN A 313 0.01 20.70 -3.08
N PHE A 314 -0.14 19.38 -2.95
CA PHE A 314 -0.83 18.53 -3.89
C PHE A 314 -2.36 18.75 -3.88
N SER A 315 -2.97 18.95 -2.69
CA SER A 315 -4.43 18.98 -2.52
C SER A 315 -5.08 20.35 -2.78
N ASP A 316 -4.39 21.46 -2.50
CA ASP A 316 -4.98 22.80 -2.48
C ASP A 316 -5.36 23.34 -3.87
N TYR A 317 -4.66 22.90 -4.90
CA TYR A 317 -4.89 23.36 -6.28
C TYR A 317 -6.32 23.18 -6.80
N LYS A 318 -7.14 22.28 -6.24
CA LYS A 318 -8.51 22.01 -6.73
C LYS A 318 -9.61 22.67 -5.94
N GLU A 319 -9.39 23.05 -4.71
CA GLU A 319 -10.41 23.85 -3.99
C GLU A 319 -10.55 25.23 -4.61
N GLU A 320 -9.44 25.85 -5.04
CA GLU A 320 -9.45 27.14 -5.73
C GLU A 320 -10.11 27.11 -7.12
N THR A 321 -9.97 26.02 -7.86
CA THR A 321 -10.56 25.89 -9.21
C THR A 321 -12.01 25.42 -9.21
N ARG A 322 -12.52 24.85 -8.12
CA ARG A 322 -13.90 24.31 -8.01
C ARG A 322 -14.92 25.26 -7.42
N TYR A 323 -14.49 26.23 -6.65
CA TYR A 323 -15.37 27.27 -6.04
C TYR A 323 -14.90 28.67 -6.42
N PRO A 324 -14.82 29.00 -7.72
CA PRO A 324 -14.49 30.35 -8.09
C PRO A 324 -15.71 31.22 -7.84
N ASN A 325 -16.10 31.59 -6.67
CA ASN A 325 -17.13 32.62 -6.40
C ASN A 325 -18.29 32.28 -5.46
N GLU A 326 -18.11 31.46 -4.43
CA GLU A 326 -19.09 31.49 -3.33
C GLU A 326 -18.77 32.51 -2.21
N THR A 327 -17.66 33.26 -2.34
CA THR A 327 -17.23 34.22 -1.31
C THR A 327 -17.61 35.69 -1.58
N ASN A 328 -18.38 36.03 -2.61
CA ASN A 328 -18.80 37.40 -2.88
C ASN A 328 -20.30 37.52 -3.09
N ASN A 329 -21.11 37.14 -2.10
CA ASN A 329 -22.46 37.65 -1.92
C ASN A 329 -22.77 37.68 -0.41
N ASN A 330 -22.27 38.71 0.22
CA ASN A 330 -22.85 39.32 1.42
C ASN A 330 -22.85 40.84 1.26
#